data_bb390c87e1a6011625e9039e53fb812b
#
_entry.id   bb390c87e1a6011625e9039e53fb812b
#
_cell.length_a   1.000
_cell.length_b   1.000
_cell.length_c   1.000
_cell.angle_alpha   90.00
_cell.angle_beta   90.00
_cell.angle_gamma   90.00
#
_symmetry.space_group_name_H-M   'P 1'
#
loop_
_entity.id
_entity.type
_entity.pdbx_description
1 polymer ?
#
loop_
_entity_poly.entity_id
_entity_poly.type
_entity_poly.pdbx_seq_one_letter_code
_entity_poly.pdbx_strand_id
1 'polypeptide(L)'
;MAQQVFPTKSNLMATKRSLALAAQGYDLMDRKRNILVREMMQLIDRAAGIQDRISAAYAEAYEALKKANIMLGSVGGYAAGVPVERGVQLSTRSVMGVELPTLKLNTTSPLGLYYDLESTNGTLDVAYLKFNEVKTLTVELAEVEISVIRPVSYTHLTLPTICSV
;
A
#
# COMPACT_ATOMS: atom_id res chain seq x y z
N MET A 1 6.93 5.46 40.77
CA MET A 1 6.65 5.50 42.24
C MET A 1 5.88 4.24 42.60
N ALA A 2 6.43 3.33 43.39
CA ALA A 2 5.72 2.15 43.85
C ALA A 2 4.63 2.58 44.83
N GLN A 3 3.37 2.34 44.50
CA GLN A 3 2.24 2.62 45.34
C GLN A 3 2.30 1.66 46.54
N GLN A 4 2.43 2.21 47.76
CA GLN A 4 2.42 1.42 48.99
C GLN A 4 1.04 0.79 49.13
N VAL A 5 0.95 -0.52 48.87
CA VAL A 5 -0.31 -1.28 49.01
C VAL A 5 -0.45 -1.77 50.41
N PHE A 6 -1.39 -1.21 51.17
CA PHE A 6 -1.72 -1.72 52.52
C PHE A 6 -2.43 -3.09 52.43
N PRO A 7 -2.07 -4.07 53.26
CA PRO A 7 -2.63 -5.41 53.21
C PRO A 7 -4.05 -5.46 53.84
N THR A 8 -5.03 -4.95 53.09
CA THR A 8 -6.46 -5.00 53.49
C THR A 8 -7.24 -5.91 52.53
N LYS A 9 -8.34 -6.49 53.02
CA LYS A 9 -9.25 -7.35 52.23
C LYS A 9 -9.76 -6.59 50.98
N SER A 10 -10.05 -5.31 51.11
CA SER A 10 -10.51 -4.47 50.01
C SER A 10 -9.44 -4.33 48.91
N ASN A 11 -8.20 -4.03 49.30
CA ASN A 11 -7.08 -3.92 48.35
C ASN A 11 -6.77 -5.25 47.70
N LEU A 12 -6.85 -6.39 48.40
CA LEU A 12 -6.70 -7.72 47.81
C LEU A 12 -7.74 -7.97 46.73
N MET A 13 -9.01 -7.64 46.99
CA MET A 13 -10.08 -7.80 45.99
C MET A 13 -9.89 -6.89 44.78
N ALA A 14 -9.48 -5.62 44.96
CA ALA A 14 -9.19 -4.68 43.91
C ALA A 14 -8.02 -5.16 43.05
N THR A 15 -6.92 -5.61 43.67
CA THR A 15 -5.74 -6.11 42.96
C THR A 15 -6.05 -7.40 42.16
N LYS A 16 -6.85 -8.31 42.71
CA LYS A 16 -7.30 -9.51 41.98
C LYS A 16 -8.13 -9.16 40.74
N ARG A 17 -9.03 -8.15 40.85
CA ARG A 17 -9.81 -7.68 39.70
C ARG A 17 -8.93 -7.04 38.68
N SER A 18 -7.99 -6.19 39.08
CA SER A 18 -7.02 -5.54 38.19
C SER A 18 -6.15 -6.57 37.47
N LEU A 19 -5.66 -7.59 38.18
CA LEU A 19 -4.88 -8.67 37.56
C LEU A 19 -5.70 -9.46 36.54
N ALA A 20 -6.95 -9.80 36.84
CA ALA A 20 -7.83 -10.50 35.91
C ALA A 20 -8.08 -9.64 34.63
N LEU A 21 -8.33 -8.34 34.82
CA LEU A 21 -8.51 -7.41 33.71
C LEU A 21 -7.24 -7.27 32.86
N ALA A 22 -6.08 -7.16 33.51
CA ALA A 22 -4.80 -7.08 32.82
C ALA A 22 -4.49 -8.36 32.03
N ALA A 23 -4.78 -9.54 32.58
CA ALA A 23 -4.61 -10.81 31.89
C ALA A 23 -5.50 -10.91 30.63
N GLN A 24 -6.76 -10.48 30.74
CA GLN A 24 -7.67 -10.42 29.59
C GLN A 24 -7.21 -9.40 28.54
N GLY A 25 -6.73 -8.25 29.00
CA GLY A 25 -6.17 -7.22 28.11
C GLY A 25 -4.94 -7.72 27.34
N TYR A 26 -4.05 -8.42 28.04
CA TYR A 26 -2.87 -9.02 27.40
C TYR A 26 -3.26 -10.05 26.33
N ASP A 27 -4.16 -10.98 26.64
CA ASP A 27 -4.64 -11.98 25.68
C ASP A 27 -5.28 -11.32 24.44
N LEU A 28 -6.09 -10.27 24.66
CA LEU A 28 -6.69 -9.51 23.57
C LEU A 28 -5.62 -8.84 22.68
N MET A 29 -4.60 -8.23 23.29
CA MET A 29 -3.52 -7.56 22.55
C MET A 29 -2.65 -8.57 21.79
N ASP A 30 -2.37 -9.73 22.38
CA ASP A 30 -1.61 -10.78 21.70
C ASP A 30 -2.38 -11.32 20.47
N ARG A 31 -3.67 -11.58 20.61
CA ARG A 31 -4.53 -11.98 19.48
C ARG A 31 -4.56 -10.88 18.40
N LYS A 32 -4.66 -9.62 18.79
CA LYS A 32 -4.62 -8.50 17.86
C LYS A 32 -3.29 -8.46 17.08
N ARG A 33 -2.16 -8.60 17.78
CA ARG A 33 -0.84 -8.68 17.18
C ARG A 33 -0.74 -9.82 16.17
N ASN A 34 -1.20 -11.02 16.54
CA ASN A 34 -1.10 -12.20 15.69
C ASN A 34 -1.93 -12.05 14.39
N ILE A 35 -3.09 -11.39 14.47
CA ILE A 35 -3.91 -11.08 13.28
C ILE A 35 -3.18 -10.06 12.37
N LEU A 36 -2.62 -8.99 12.95
CA LEU A 36 -1.90 -7.98 12.18
C LEU A 36 -0.64 -8.55 11.50
N VAL A 37 0.10 -9.43 12.18
CA VAL A 37 1.26 -10.10 11.59
C VAL A 37 0.84 -10.97 10.40
N ARG A 38 -0.26 -11.70 10.52
CA ARG A 38 -0.79 -12.53 9.42
C ARG A 38 -1.21 -11.68 8.23
N GLU A 39 -1.92 -10.58 8.46
CA GLU A 39 -2.31 -9.63 7.41
C GLU A 39 -1.07 -9.04 6.71
N MET A 40 -0.06 -8.66 7.50
CA MET A 40 1.20 -8.14 6.96
C MET A 40 1.91 -9.15 6.05
N MET A 41 1.99 -10.44 6.45
CA MET A 41 2.58 -11.48 5.63
C MET A 41 1.85 -11.64 4.29
N GLN A 42 0.52 -11.64 4.31
CA GLN A 42 -0.29 -11.69 3.07
C GLN A 42 -0.04 -10.48 2.16
N LEU A 43 0.14 -9.28 2.74
CA LEU A 43 0.45 -8.09 1.98
C LEU A 43 1.85 -8.14 1.36
N ILE A 44 2.84 -8.70 2.07
CA ILE A 44 4.21 -8.89 1.56
C ILE A 44 4.22 -9.86 0.37
N ASP A 45 3.54 -11.00 0.50
CA ASP A 45 3.44 -11.98 -0.58
C ASP A 45 2.75 -11.38 -1.82
N ARG A 46 1.69 -10.59 -1.60
CA ARG A 46 1.02 -9.85 -2.66
C ARG A 46 1.94 -8.81 -3.32
N ALA A 47 2.72 -8.06 -2.54
CA ALA A 47 3.67 -7.08 -3.05
C ALA A 47 4.72 -7.73 -3.95
N ALA A 48 5.29 -8.87 -3.54
CA ALA A 48 6.26 -9.60 -4.34
C ALA A 48 5.67 -10.01 -5.71
N GLY A 49 4.46 -10.58 -5.72
CA GLY A 49 3.80 -10.95 -6.98
C GLY A 49 3.47 -9.77 -7.91
N ILE A 50 3.12 -8.61 -7.34
CA ILE A 50 2.89 -7.38 -8.12
C ILE A 50 4.23 -6.85 -8.67
N GLN A 51 5.31 -6.90 -7.89
CA GLN A 51 6.62 -6.41 -8.28
C GLN A 51 7.20 -7.17 -9.47
N ASP A 52 7.01 -8.51 -9.51
CA ASP A 52 7.40 -9.33 -10.65
C ASP A 52 6.60 -8.96 -11.91
N ARG A 53 5.28 -8.76 -11.77
CA ARG A 53 4.41 -8.31 -12.87
C ARG A 53 4.79 -6.93 -13.40
N ILE A 54 5.11 -5.99 -12.51
CA ILE A 54 5.56 -4.64 -12.89
C ILE A 54 6.87 -4.71 -13.64
N SER A 55 7.83 -5.50 -13.18
CA SER A 55 9.13 -5.66 -13.85
C SER A 55 8.98 -6.19 -15.27
N ALA A 56 8.11 -7.18 -15.47
CA ALA A 56 7.80 -7.69 -16.81
C ALA A 56 7.09 -6.65 -17.68
N ALA A 57 6.09 -5.95 -17.13
CA ALA A 57 5.34 -4.93 -17.87
C ALA A 57 6.23 -3.73 -18.27
N TYR A 58 7.18 -3.32 -17.40
CA TYR A 58 8.17 -2.30 -17.75
C TYR A 58 9.08 -2.75 -18.89
N ALA A 59 9.58 -4.00 -18.85
CA ALA A 59 10.41 -4.53 -19.92
C ALA A 59 9.69 -4.48 -21.28
N GLU A 60 8.43 -4.91 -21.32
CA GLU A 60 7.61 -4.81 -22.53
C GLU A 60 7.36 -3.37 -22.98
N ALA A 61 7.06 -2.47 -22.05
CA ALA A 61 6.81 -1.06 -22.35
C ALA A 61 8.06 -0.37 -22.92
N TYR A 62 9.23 -0.62 -22.33
CA TYR A 62 10.48 -0.07 -22.84
C TYR A 62 10.91 -0.67 -24.19
N GLU A 63 10.64 -1.94 -24.47
CA GLU A 63 10.86 -2.50 -25.80
C GLU A 63 9.93 -1.90 -26.85
N ALA A 64 8.67 -1.63 -26.49
CA ALA A 64 7.75 -0.92 -27.37
C ALA A 64 8.21 0.52 -27.62
N LEU A 65 8.64 1.23 -26.56
CA LEU A 65 9.18 2.59 -26.67
C LEU A 65 10.45 2.66 -27.52
N LYS A 66 11.33 1.69 -27.38
CA LYS A 66 12.54 1.57 -28.21
C LYS A 66 12.20 1.43 -29.69
N LYS A 67 11.21 0.60 -30.03
CA LYS A 67 10.71 0.47 -31.40
C LYS A 67 10.12 1.78 -31.92
N ALA A 68 9.34 2.50 -31.11
CA ALA A 68 8.80 3.80 -31.46
C ALA A 68 9.92 4.83 -31.73
N ASN A 69 10.95 4.89 -30.87
CA ASN A 69 12.11 5.77 -31.05
C ASN A 69 12.92 5.47 -32.31
N ILE A 70 13.04 4.20 -32.71
CA ILE A 70 13.72 3.83 -33.94
C ILE A 70 12.95 4.32 -35.18
N MET A 71 11.60 4.26 -35.13
CA MET A 71 10.76 4.59 -36.28
C MET A 71 10.45 6.09 -36.39
N LEU A 72 10.30 6.81 -35.27
CA LEU A 72 9.87 8.21 -35.21
C LEU A 72 10.98 9.18 -34.81
N GLY A 73 12.14 8.66 -34.38
CA GLY A 73 13.15 9.47 -33.71
C GLY A 73 12.78 9.73 -32.23
N SER A 74 13.20 10.87 -31.70
CA SER A 74 12.92 11.21 -30.29
C SER A 74 11.43 11.46 -30.05
N VAL A 75 10.77 10.59 -29.29
CA VAL A 75 9.33 10.71 -28.94
C VAL A 75 9.06 11.68 -27.79
N GLY A 76 10.08 12.32 -27.20
CA GLY A 76 9.94 13.24 -26.06
C GLY A 76 8.98 14.40 -26.31
N GLY A 77 8.95 14.92 -27.54
CA GLY A 77 8.02 15.98 -27.93
C GLY A 77 6.55 15.56 -27.88
N TYR A 78 6.25 14.34 -28.29
CA TYR A 78 4.89 13.77 -28.24
C TYR A 78 4.47 13.47 -26.81
N ALA A 79 5.38 13.00 -25.97
CA ALA A 79 5.12 12.70 -24.56
C ALA A 79 4.72 13.94 -23.74
N ALA A 80 5.20 15.13 -24.14
CA ALA A 80 4.85 16.39 -23.45
C ALA A 80 3.35 16.74 -23.56
N GLY A 81 2.65 16.25 -24.58
CA GLY A 81 1.21 16.43 -24.75
C GLY A 81 0.35 15.53 -23.85
N VAL A 82 0.92 14.47 -23.27
CA VAL A 82 0.18 13.53 -22.44
C VAL A 82 -0.06 14.14 -21.05
N PRO A 83 -1.31 14.27 -20.58
CA PRO A 83 -1.61 14.87 -19.30
C PRO A 83 -1.15 13.97 -18.14
N VAL A 84 -0.68 14.60 -17.07
CA VAL A 84 -0.33 13.92 -15.83
C VAL A 84 -1.61 13.41 -15.15
N GLU A 85 -1.64 12.13 -14.84
CA GLU A 85 -2.79 11.51 -14.16
C GLU A 85 -2.95 12.07 -12.73
N ARG A 86 -4.16 12.52 -12.39
CA ARG A 86 -4.54 13.04 -11.07
C ARG A 86 -5.73 12.30 -10.46
N GLY A 87 -6.18 11.22 -11.11
CA GLY A 87 -7.38 10.47 -10.75
C GLY A 87 -7.18 9.44 -9.62
N VAL A 88 -6.09 9.51 -8.85
CA VAL A 88 -5.87 8.60 -7.72
C VAL A 88 -6.75 9.00 -6.55
N GLN A 89 -7.67 8.12 -6.16
CA GLN A 89 -8.53 8.28 -4.99
C GLN A 89 -8.04 7.40 -3.86
N LEU A 90 -7.93 8.02 -2.67
CA LEU A 90 -7.57 7.36 -1.44
C LEU A 90 -8.85 7.06 -0.65
N SER A 91 -9.05 5.80 -0.28
CA SER A 91 -10.02 5.36 0.72
C SER A 91 -9.29 4.58 1.82
N THR A 92 -9.95 4.34 2.94
CA THR A 92 -9.36 3.59 4.05
C THR A 92 -10.24 2.40 4.41
N ARG A 93 -9.62 1.26 4.75
CA ARG A 93 -10.28 0.12 5.40
C ARG A 93 -9.64 -0.09 6.78
N SER A 94 -10.40 -0.50 7.77
CA SER A 94 -9.88 -0.78 9.11
C SER A 94 -9.70 -2.28 9.34
N VAL A 95 -8.50 -2.67 9.78
CA VAL A 95 -8.19 -4.03 10.23
C VAL A 95 -7.72 -3.97 11.68
N MET A 96 -8.48 -4.54 12.58
CA MET A 96 -8.19 -4.51 14.03
C MET A 96 -7.93 -3.11 14.61
N GLY A 97 -8.60 -2.07 14.04
CA GLY A 97 -8.42 -0.68 14.45
C GLY A 97 -7.19 0.01 13.86
N VAL A 98 -6.46 -0.64 12.96
CA VAL A 98 -5.42 -0.03 12.13
C VAL A 98 -6.04 0.33 10.78
N GLU A 99 -5.93 1.58 10.39
CA GLU A 99 -6.43 2.06 9.09
C GLU A 99 -5.42 1.71 8.00
N LEU A 100 -5.85 0.90 7.04
CA LEU A 100 -5.09 0.57 5.85
C LEU A 100 -5.62 1.38 4.67
N PRO A 101 -4.76 2.09 3.93
CA PRO A 101 -5.17 2.81 2.74
C PRO A 101 -5.52 1.85 1.61
N THR A 102 -6.51 2.22 0.82
CA THR A 102 -6.89 1.56 -0.43
C THR A 102 -6.88 2.61 -1.52
N LEU A 103 -6.11 2.37 -2.56
CA LEU A 103 -5.98 3.27 -3.70
C LEU A 103 -6.85 2.79 -4.85
N LYS A 104 -7.58 3.71 -5.46
CA LYS A 104 -8.31 3.46 -6.70
C LYS A 104 -7.89 4.48 -7.74
N LEU A 105 -7.53 4.00 -8.91
CA LEU A 105 -7.27 4.85 -10.06
C LEU A 105 -8.59 5.06 -10.81
N ASN A 106 -9.17 6.24 -10.68
CA ASN A 106 -10.25 6.67 -11.55
C ASN A 106 -9.62 7.35 -12.76
N THR A 107 -9.43 6.59 -13.83
CA THR A 107 -8.99 7.13 -15.09
C THR A 107 -10.09 8.05 -15.63
N THR A 108 -9.94 9.34 -15.39
CA THR A 108 -10.93 10.37 -15.77
C THR A 108 -10.93 10.64 -17.26
N SER A 109 -9.84 10.26 -17.95
CA SER A 109 -9.74 10.36 -19.39
C SER A 109 -9.86 8.98 -20.01
N PRO A 110 -10.82 8.77 -20.93
CA PRO A 110 -10.71 7.64 -21.83
C PRO A 110 -9.33 7.69 -22.50
N LEU A 111 -8.82 6.56 -22.98
CA LEU A 111 -7.60 6.48 -23.77
C LEU A 111 -7.74 7.44 -24.96
N GLY A 112 -7.46 8.74 -24.70
CA GLY A 112 -7.49 9.79 -25.72
C GLY A 112 -6.14 9.83 -26.43
N LEU A 113 -6.17 10.11 -27.71
CA LEU A 113 -4.98 10.43 -28.47
C LEU A 113 -4.58 11.85 -28.10
N TYR A 114 -3.44 12.01 -27.43
CA TYR A 114 -2.90 13.29 -26.98
C TYR A 114 -1.79 13.83 -27.91
N TYR A 115 -1.61 13.18 -29.04
CA TYR A 115 -0.62 13.52 -30.06
C TYR A 115 -1.24 13.42 -31.46
N ASP A 116 -0.63 14.11 -32.40
CA ASP A 116 -1.11 14.18 -33.76
C ASP A 116 -0.89 12.84 -34.51
N LEU A 117 -1.95 12.32 -35.10
CA LEU A 117 -1.93 11.05 -35.86
C LEU A 117 -1.17 11.16 -37.20
N GLU A 118 -1.08 12.35 -37.79
CA GLU A 118 -0.38 12.55 -39.08
C GLU A 118 1.13 12.43 -38.91
N SER A 119 1.66 12.80 -37.74
CA SER A 119 3.09 12.81 -37.43
C SER A 119 3.57 11.57 -36.68
N THR A 120 2.66 10.63 -36.32
CA THR A 120 2.95 9.46 -35.53
C THR A 120 2.56 8.16 -36.23
N ASN A 121 2.96 7.02 -35.66
CA ASN A 121 2.60 5.71 -36.18
C ASN A 121 2.14 4.77 -35.04
N GLY A 122 1.56 3.64 -35.40
CA GLY A 122 1.02 2.66 -34.44
C GLY A 122 2.05 2.10 -33.45
N THR A 123 3.36 2.30 -33.63
CA THR A 123 4.36 1.85 -32.66
C THR A 123 4.34 2.73 -31.41
N LEU A 124 4.02 4.03 -31.54
CA LEU A 124 3.84 4.92 -30.41
C LEU A 124 2.56 4.57 -29.63
N ASP A 125 1.48 4.21 -30.32
CA ASP A 125 0.23 3.80 -29.70
C ASP A 125 0.43 2.53 -28.83
N VAL A 126 1.16 1.56 -29.37
CA VAL A 126 1.51 0.34 -28.59
C VAL A 126 2.31 0.69 -27.35
N ALA A 127 3.32 1.57 -27.46
CA ALA A 127 4.08 2.02 -26.30
C ALA A 127 3.19 2.73 -25.28
N TYR A 128 2.32 3.62 -25.71
CA TYR A 128 1.37 4.35 -24.86
C TYR A 128 0.43 3.39 -24.10
N LEU A 129 -0.12 2.39 -24.78
CA LEU A 129 -0.98 1.37 -24.14
C LEU A 129 -0.22 0.56 -23.08
N LYS A 130 1.02 0.14 -23.38
CA LYS A 130 1.85 -0.58 -22.43
C LYS A 130 2.21 0.25 -21.20
N PHE A 131 2.54 1.53 -21.36
CA PHE A 131 2.77 2.42 -20.21
C PHE A 131 1.51 2.70 -19.39
N ASN A 132 0.32 2.69 -19.99
CA ASN A 132 -0.93 2.75 -19.23
C ASN A 132 -1.17 1.50 -18.36
N GLU A 133 -0.80 0.32 -18.85
CA GLU A 133 -0.82 -0.92 -18.07
C GLU A 133 0.13 -0.83 -16.88
N VAL A 134 1.37 -0.39 -17.10
CA VAL A 134 2.37 -0.14 -16.04
C VAL A 134 1.84 0.85 -15.00
N LYS A 135 1.22 1.96 -15.43
CA LYS A 135 0.62 2.96 -14.53
C LYS A 135 -0.40 2.32 -13.56
N THR A 136 -1.26 1.46 -14.06
CA THR A 136 -2.26 0.77 -13.24
C THR A 136 -1.62 -0.15 -12.21
N LEU A 137 -0.62 -0.94 -12.63
CA LEU A 137 0.13 -1.82 -11.74
C LEU A 137 0.93 -1.05 -10.68
N THR A 138 1.47 0.12 -11.03
CA THR A 138 2.20 0.99 -10.09
C THR A 138 1.29 1.51 -8.97
N VAL A 139 0.05 1.87 -9.28
CA VAL A 139 -0.94 2.27 -8.26
C VAL A 139 -1.30 1.09 -7.35
N GLU A 140 -1.45 -0.11 -7.91
CA GLU A 140 -1.70 -1.33 -7.13
C GLU A 140 -0.52 -1.65 -6.19
N LEU A 141 0.72 -1.50 -6.64
CA LEU A 141 1.91 -1.67 -5.79
C LEU A 141 1.95 -0.64 -4.67
N ALA A 142 1.74 0.64 -4.99
CA ALA A 142 1.73 1.72 -4.01
C ALA A 142 0.70 1.48 -2.89
N GLU A 143 -0.50 0.97 -3.23
CA GLU A 143 -1.50 0.57 -2.24
C GLU A 143 -0.94 -0.46 -1.26
N VAL A 144 -0.32 -1.51 -1.78
CA VAL A 144 0.19 -2.60 -0.94
C VAL A 144 1.38 -2.14 -0.09
N GLU A 145 2.32 -1.40 -0.66
CA GLU A 145 3.50 -0.88 0.08
C GLU A 145 3.09 0.02 1.24
N ILE A 146 2.18 0.97 1.03
CA ILE A 146 1.70 1.85 2.10
C ILE A 146 0.91 1.04 3.15
N SER A 147 0.15 0.03 2.71
CA SER A 147 -0.60 -0.86 3.60
C SER A 147 0.30 -1.73 4.47
N VAL A 148 1.54 -2.04 4.07
CA VAL A 148 2.52 -2.77 4.90
C VAL A 148 3.11 -1.87 5.99
N ILE A 149 3.41 -0.60 5.68
CA ILE A 149 4.06 0.32 6.62
C ILE A 149 3.21 0.56 7.87
N ARG A 150 1.88 0.68 7.73
CA ARG A 150 0.96 0.98 8.84
C ARG A 150 0.91 -0.10 9.92
N PRO A 151 0.67 -1.40 9.62
CA PRO A 151 0.72 -2.47 10.60
C PRO A 151 2.09 -2.63 11.25
N VAL A 152 3.19 -2.47 10.49
CA VAL A 152 4.55 -2.53 11.01
C VAL A 152 4.75 -1.47 12.10
N SER A 153 4.40 -0.22 11.81
CA SER A 153 4.51 0.87 12.78
C SER A 153 3.68 0.60 14.03
N TYR A 154 2.46 0.06 13.87
CA TYR A 154 1.60 -0.25 15.00
C TYR A 154 2.16 -1.39 15.86
N THR A 155 2.62 -2.48 15.25
CA THR A 155 3.12 -3.66 15.99
C THR A 155 4.46 -3.40 16.67
N HIS A 156 5.33 -2.56 16.09
CA HIS A 156 6.66 -2.29 16.64
C HIS A 156 6.73 -1.06 17.55
N LEU A 157 5.89 -0.04 17.32
CA LEU A 157 5.96 1.22 18.07
C LEU A 157 4.85 1.36 19.11
N THR A 158 3.61 0.96 18.82
CA THR A 158 2.49 1.21 19.73
C THR A 158 2.17 0.05 20.64
N LEU A 159 2.17 -1.20 20.17
CA LEU A 159 1.89 -2.37 21.01
C LEU A 159 2.91 -2.58 22.12
N PRO A 160 4.24 -2.52 21.89
CA PRO A 160 5.23 -2.68 22.96
C PRO A 160 5.11 -1.61 24.05
N THR A 161 4.80 -0.36 23.68
CA THR A 161 4.65 0.76 24.64
C THR A 161 3.44 0.55 25.56
N ILE A 162 2.36 -0.04 25.06
CA ILE A 162 1.16 -0.34 25.87
C ILE A 162 1.40 -1.52 26.81
N CYS A 163 2.22 -2.50 26.41
CA CYS A 163 2.53 -3.68 27.22
C CYS A 163 3.64 -3.45 28.26
N SER A 164 4.37 -2.32 28.20
CA SER A 164 5.48 -1.99 29.13
C SER A 164 5.05 -1.08 30.30
N VAL A 165 3.76 -0.80 30.48
CA VAL A 165 3.17 -0.08 31.61
C VAL A 165 2.52 -1.05 32.58
#